data_e1024f85d519252a122252869625264d
#
_entry.id   e1024f85d519252a122252869625264d
#
_cell.length_a   1.000
_cell.length_b   1.000
_cell.length_c   1.000
_cell.angle_alpha   90.00
_cell.angle_beta   90.00
_cell.angle_gamma   90.00
#
_symmetry.space_group_name_H-M   'P 1'
#
loop_
_entity.id
_entity.type
_entity.pdbx_description
1 polymer ?
#
loop_
_entity_poly.entity_id
_entity_poly.type
_entity_poly.pdbx_seq_one_letter_code
_entity_poly.pdbx_strand_id
1 'polypeptide(L)'
;AGGMSYGMEKNEHFITEVALDFNEKALQTFKYNMPDTETVCGDITDEKIKTKVIELCKAKKVNMIIGGPPCQGFSLKGKKLGLDDPRNFLFNEYLRFVEILKPEVFVIENVKALLSTSAGWFKDQIIKKVTEMGYHVEYGVLTASDFGVPQARQRAIFICSKDKSIPLPAATCETPVTVRDAIYDLAYLNSGEGEFEQDYITEPSSEYQKQMRRGSKKLYNHKASNHAAIAIKKLEMIPPECGKEHLPSDMVGNQQFSGTWGRLKW
;
A
#
# COMPACT_ATOMS: atom_id res chain seq x y z
N ALA A 1 -7.37 3.99 -5.02
CA ALA A 1 -6.43 3.20 -5.81
C ALA A 1 -5.36 4.08 -6.44
N GLY A 2 -4.24 3.50 -6.90
CA GLY A 2 -3.20 4.22 -7.64
C GLY A 2 -2.19 5.00 -6.78
N GLY A 3 -2.10 4.75 -5.48
CA GLY A 3 -1.22 5.54 -4.59
C GLY A 3 0.25 5.50 -4.99
N MET A 4 0.76 4.39 -5.51
CA MET A 4 2.15 4.30 -5.98
C MET A 4 2.34 5.15 -7.24
N SER A 5 1.47 5.01 -8.25
CA SER A 5 1.49 5.82 -9.47
C SER A 5 1.35 7.31 -9.16
N TYR A 6 0.37 7.68 -8.33
CA TYR A 6 0.16 9.06 -7.92
C TYR A 6 1.39 9.66 -7.22
N GLY A 7 2.05 8.88 -6.36
CA GLY A 7 3.29 9.31 -5.71
C GLY A 7 4.43 9.53 -6.69
N MET A 8 4.57 8.66 -7.69
CA MET A 8 5.61 8.80 -8.72
C MET A 8 5.34 9.99 -9.64
N GLU A 9 4.10 10.24 -10.04
CA GLU A 9 3.72 11.39 -10.88
C GLU A 9 3.85 12.76 -10.18
N LYS A 10 4.08 12.77 -8.84
CA LYS A 10 4.53 14.02 -8.18
C LYS A 10 5.90 14.49 -8.67
N ASN A 11 6.65 13.62 -9.28
CA ASN A 11 7.84 13.95 -10.03
C ASN A 11 7.48 13.98 -11.52
N GLU A 12 7.65 15.13 -12.17
CA GLU A 12 7.30 15.40 -13.57
C GLU A 12 7.99 14.48 -14.61
N HIS A 13 8.97 13.68 -14.19
CA HIS A 13 9.64 12.70 -15.04
C HIS A 13 8.88 11.37 -15.17
N PHE A 14 7.81 11.16 -14.40
CA PHE A 14 7.03 9.94 -14.44
C PHE A 14 5.61 10.22 -14.94
N ILE A 15 5.16 9.39 -15.86
CA ILE A 15 3.79 9.40 -16.39
C ILE A 15 3.26 7.98 -16.36
N THR A 16 2.08 7.78 -15.81
CA THR A 16 1.42 6.47 -15.80
C THR A 16 0.59 6.31 -17.07
N GLU A 17 1.09 5.54 -18.00
CA GLU A 17 0.45 5.33 -19.30
C GLU A 17 -0.68 4.30 -19.25
N VAL A 18 -0.49 3.21 -18.51
CA VAL A 18 -1.44 2.10 -18.46
C VAL A 18 -1.61 1.59 -17.04
N ALA A 19 -2.84 1.33 -16.62
CA ALA A 19 -3.18 0.73 -15.33
C ALA A 19 -4.13 -0.46 -15.51
N LEU A 20 -3.82 -1.59 -14.87
CA LEU A 20 -4.63 -2.80 -14.83
C LEU A 20 -5.08 -3.11 -13.41
N ASP A 21 -6.36 -3.32 -13.20
CA ASP A 21 -6.93 -3.88 -11.97
C ASP A 21 -8.21 -4.65 -12.31
N PHE A 22 -8.56 -5.68 -11.53
CA PHE A 22 -9.82 -6.39 -11.70
C PHE A 22 -11.01 -5.65 -11.08
N ASN A 23 -10.76 -4.67 -10.19
CA ASN A 23 -11.77 -3.94 -9.48
C ASN A 23 -12.10 -2.62 -10.20
N GLU A 24 -13.27 -2.59 -10.82
CA GLU A 24 -13.74 -1.43 -11.58
C GLU A 24 -13.82 -0.14 -10.73
N LYS A 25 -14.27 -0.24 -9.47
CA LYS A 25 -14.35 0.94 -8.57
C LYS A 25 -12.96 1.48 -8.23
N ALA A 26 -11.97 0.60 -8.09
CA ALA A 26 -10.58 1.00 -7.92
C ALA A 26 -10.08 1.76 -9.15
N LEU A 27 -10.38 1.28 -10.35
CA LEU A 27 -10.02 1.97 -11.60
C LEU A 27 -10.77 3.28 -11.80
N GLN A 28 -12.02 3.40 -11.39
CA GLN A 28 -12.75 4.68 -11.40
C GLN A 28 -12.04 5.72 -10.53
N THR A 29 -11.65 5.36 -9.31
CA THR A 29 -10.85 6.23 -8.43
C THR A 29 -9.49 6.55 -9.06
N PHE A 30 -8.85 5.57 -9.68
CA PHE A 30 -7.58 5.76 -10.37
C PHE A 30 -7.71 6.79 -11.51
N LYS A 31 -8.69 6.59 -12.38
CA LYS A 31 -8.96 7.46 -13.52
C LYS A 31 -9.35 8.88 -13.13
N TYR A 32 -10.06 9.03 -12.00
CA TYR A 32 -10.38 10.35 -11.45
C TYR A 32 -9.12 11.14 -11.07
N ASN A 33 -8.13 10.48 -10.45
CA ASN A 33 -6.89 11.12 -10.02
C ASN A 33 -5.85 11.25 -11.13
N MET A 34 -5.87 10.38 -12.13
CA MET A 34 -4.95 10.31 -13.27
C MET A 34 -5.75 10.15 -14.56
N PRO A 35 -6.36 11.26 -15.04
CA PRO A 35 -7.34 11.22 -16.14
C PRO A 35 -6.74 10.79 -17.48
N ASP A 36 -5.45 10.97 -17.70
CA ASP A 36 -4.78 10.66 -18.96
C ASP A 36 -4.32 9.20 -19.07
N THR A 37 -4.33 8.45 -17.95
CA THR A 37 -3.95 7.02 -17.93
C THR A 37 -4.98 6.15 -18.64
N GLU A 38 -4.52 5.25 -19.51
CA GLU A 38 -5.37 4.16 -20.04
C GLU A 38 -5.64 3.12 -18.97
N THR A 39 -6.92 2.92 -18.60
CA THR A 39 -7.31 1.93 -17.60
C THR A 39 -7.91 0.69 -18.24
N VAL A 40 -7.46 -0.47 -17.83
CA VAL A 40 -7.99 -1.77 -18.26
C VAL A 40 -8.58 -2.50 -17.06
N CYS A 41 -9.89 -2.75 -17.09
CA CYS A 41 -10.55 -3.55 -16.06
C CYS A 41 -10.55 -5.03 -16.50
N GLY A 42 -9.96 -5.89 -15.67
CA GLY A 42 -9.96 -7.32 -15.95
C GLY A 42 -8.99 -8.11 -15.10
N ASP A 43 -9.14 -9.42 -15.15
CA ASP A 43 -8.26 -10.35 -14.45
C ASP A 43 -6.92 -10.46 -15.19
N ILE A 44 -5.82 -10.27 -14.47
CA ILE A 44 -4.45 -10.39 -14.98
C ILE A 44 -4.15 -11.80 -15.54
N THR A 45 -4.94 -12.81 -15.18
CA THR A 45 -4.81 -14.19 -15.69
C THR A 45 -5.49 -14.41 -17.03
N ASP A 46 -6.41 -13.54 -17.42
CA ASP A 46 -7.11 -13.63 -18.70
C ASP A 46 -6.16 -13.24 -19.86
N GLU A 47 -5.96 -14.16 -20.80
CA GLU A 47 -5.04 -13.96 -21.93
C GLU A 47 -5.48 -12.81 -22.86
N LYS A 48 -6.78 -12.53 -22.98
CA LYS A 48 -7.27 -11.39 -23.76
C LYS A 48 -6.94 -10.06 -23.09
N ILE A 49 -7.10 -10.01 -21.76
CA ILE A 49 -6.73 -8.85 -20.96
C ILE A 49 -5.23 -8.62 -21.01
N LYS A 50 -4.42 -9.67 -20.83
CA LYS A 50 -2.96 -9.61 -20.97
C LYS A 50 -2.54 -9.07 -22.32
N THR A 51 -3.05 -9.66 -23.41
CA THR A 51 -2.72 -9.21 -24.76
C THR A 51 -3.03 -7.72 -24.94
N LYS A 52 -4.23 -7.28 -24.55
CA LYS A 52 -4.63 -5.89 -24.64
C LYS A 52 -3.67 -4.97 -23.88
N VAL A 53 -3.32 -5.32 -22.62
CA VAL A 53 -2.41 -4.50 -21.81
C VAL A 53 -1.00 -4.44 -22.40
N ILE A 54 -0.49 -5.58 -22.90
CA ILE A 54 0.83 -5.65 -23.54
C ILE A 54 0.87 -4.79 -24.81
N GLU A 55 -0.18 -4.83 -25.63
CA GLU A 55 -0.28 -4.00 -26.83
C GLU A 55 -0.29 -2.51 -26.50
N LEU A 56 -1.08 -2.10 -25.50
CA LEU A 56 -1.10 -0.73 -25.00
C LEU A 56 0.27 -0.29 -24.48
N CYS A 57 0.89 -1.11 -23.62
CA CYS A 57 2.23 -0.80 -23.08
C CYS A 57 3.29 -0.66 -24.18
N LYS A 58 3.25 -1.52 -25.21
CA LYS A 58 4.17 -1.41 -26.36
C LYS A 58 3.91 -0.15 -27.20
N ALA A 59 2.65 0.17 -27.48
CA ALA A 59 2.26 1.37 -28.22
C ALA A 59 2.70 2.65 -27.50
N LYS A 60 2.58 2.67 -26.20
CA LYS A 60 2.98 3.77 -25.31
C LYS A 60 4.47 3.76 -24.95
N LYS A 61 5.23 2.77 -25.39
CA LYS A 61 6.67 2.60 -25.09
C LYS A 61 6.95 2.60 -23.58
N VAL A 62 6.11 1.91 -22.80
CA VAL A 62 6.28 1.79 -21.35
C VAL A 62 7.65 1.19 -21.03
N ASN A 63 8.44 1.92 -20.24
CA ASN A 63 9.80 1.54 -19.84
C ASN A 63 9.92 1.20 -18.35
N MET A 64 8.85 1.39 -17.57
CA MET A 64 8.80 1.05 -16.15
C MET A 64 7.50 0.32 -15.79
N ILE A 65 7.60 -0.72 -14.94
CA ILE A 65 6.44 -1.43 -14.38
C ILE A 65 6.48 -1.31 -12.87
N ILE A 66 5.35 -0.96 -12.26
CA ILE A 66 5.19 -0.94 -10.81
C ILE A 66 4.01 -1.81 -10.40
N GLY A 67 4.11 -2.52 -9.27
CA GLY A 67 3.00 -3.32 -8.78
C GLY A 67 3.23 -3.93 -7.40
N GLY A 68 2.11 -4.30 -6.77
CA GLY A 68 2.08 -5.02 -5.50
C GLY A 68 1.34 -6.36 -5.65
N PRO A 69 1.87 -7.33 -6.43
CA PRO A 69 1.20 -8.59 -6.64
C PRO A 69 1.02 -9.33 -5.31
N PRO A 70 -0.18 -9.86 -4.99
CA PRO A 70 -0.41 -10.54 -3.74
C PRO A 70 0.41 -11.84 -3.66
N CYS A 71 1.04 -12.04 -2.50
CA CYS A 71 1.87 -13.22 -2.19
C CYS A 71 1.16 -14.10 -1.16
N GLN A 72 0.04 -14.71 -1.51
CA GLN A 72 -0.77 -15.52 -0.59
C GLN A 72 -0.19 -16.90 -0.29
N GLY A 73 0.62 -17.46 -1.18
CA GLY A 73 1.27 -18.77 -1.05
C GLY A 73 2.42 -18.81 -0.04
N PHE A 74 2.83 -17.68 0.52
CA PHE A 74 3.93 -17.57 1.47
C PHE A 74 3.54 -17.80 2.93
N SER A 75 2.36 -18.40 3.21
CA SER A 75 1.98 -18.74 4.58
C SER A 75 2.74 -19.95 5.10
N LEU A 76 3.12 -19.90 6.37
CA LEU A 76 4.00 -20.86 7.09
C LEU A 76 3.53 -22.33 7.12
N LYS A 77 2.35 -22.69 6.61
CA LYS A 77 1.71 -24.02 6.74
C LYS A 77 1.60 -24.81 5.42
N GLY A 78 2.48 -24.63 4.44
CA GLY A 78 2.42 -25.38 3.17
C GLY A 78 3.72 -26.08 2.79
N LYS A 79 3.64 -27.00 1.81
CA LYS A 79 4.81 -27.52 1.10
C LYS A 79 5.52 -26.32 0.46
N LYS A 80 6.82 -26.14 0.70
CA LYS A 80 7.64 -25.04 0.17
C LYS A 80 7.84 -25.22 -1.35
N LEU A 81 6.81 -24.96 -2.14
CA LEU A 81 6.83 -25.08 -3.60
C LEU A 81 7.41 -23.84 -4.31
N GLY A 82 7.74 -22.80 -3.56
CA GLY A 82 8.39 -21.61 -4.10
C GLY A 82 7.47 -20.75 -4.95
N LEU A 83 8.06 -20.15 -5.97
CA LEU A 83 7.31 -19.36 -6.95
C LEU A 83 6.37 -20.24 -7.81
N ASP A 84 6.62 -21.54 -7.88
CA ASP A 84 5.79 -22.51 -8.58
C ASP A 84 4.56 -22.95 -7.75
N ASP A 85 4.41 -22.45 -6.53
CA ASP A 85 3.19 -22.68 -5.75
C ASP A 85 1.99 -22.04 -6.46
N PRO A 86 0.92 -22.81 -6.76
CA PRO A 86 -0.26 -22.29 -7.45
C PRO A 86 -0.87 -21.05 -6.77
N ARG A 87 -0.63 -20.84 -5.48
CA ARG A 87 -1.10 -19.67 -4.73
C ARG A 87 -0.33 -18.38 -5.05
N ASN A 88 0.83 -18.50 -5.73
CA ASN A 88 1.65 -17.38 -6.17
C ASN A 88 1.43 -17.01 -7.65
N PHE A 89 0.37 -17.54 -8.26
CA PHE A 89 0.11 -17.34 -9.69
C PHE A 89 0.06 -15.85 -10.08
N LEU A 90 -0.50 -14.96 -9.26
CA LEU A 90 -0.55 -13.52 -9.55
C LEU A 90 0.83 -12.87 -9.56
N PHE A 91 1.74 -13.32 -8.70
CA PHE A 91 3.13 -12.86 -8.73
C PHE A 91 3.83 -13.31 -10.03
N ASN A 92 3.59 -14.54 -10.46
CA ASN A 92 4.13 -15.06 -11.72
C ASN A 92 3.55 -14.32 -12.93
N GLU A 93 2.26 -13.98 -12.92
CA GLU A 93 1.66 -13.15 -13.97
C GLU A 93 2.31 -11.76 -14.03
N TYR A 94 2.60 -11.14 -12.90
CA TYR A 94 3.37 -9.89 -12.88
C TYR A 94 4.74 -10.04 -13.54
N LEU A 95 5.50 -11.08 -13.20
CA LEU A 95 6.81 -11.34 -13.82
C LEU A 95 6.69 -11.66 -15.31
N ARG A 96 5.60 -12.26 -15.75
CA ARG A 96 5.34 -12.51 -17.18
C ARG A 96 5.22 -11.21 -17.98
N PHE A 97 4.58 -10.19 -17.43
CA PHE A 97 4.60 -8.85 -18.05
C PHE A 97 6.03 -8.31 -18.16
N VAL A 98 6.84 -8.47 -17.12
CA VAL A 98 8.26 -8.04 -17.14
C VAL A 98 9.03 -8.82 -18.23
N GLU A 99 8.85 -10.11 -18.36
CA GLU A 99 9.51 -10.96 -19.38
C GLU A 99 9.16 -10.51 -20.80
N ILE A 100 7.88 -10.18 -21.05
CA ILE A 100 7.39 -9.80 -22.38
C ILE A 100 7.74 -8.35 -22.74
N LEU A 101 7.54 -7.43 -21.79
CA LEU A 101 7.73 -5.99 -22.04
C LEU A 101 9.19 -5.57 -21.88
N LYS A 102 9.97 -6.30 -21.10
CA LYS A 102 11.39 -6.04 -20.82
C LYS A 102 11.66 -4.58 -20.42
N PRO A 103 10.94 -4.04 -19.39
CA PRO A 103 11.13 -2.66 -18.98
C PRO A 103 12.56 -2.40 -18.55
N GLU A 104 12.99 -1.13 -18.55
CA GLU A 104 14.29 -0.72 -18.00
C GLU A 104 14.34 -0.90 -16.49
N VAL A 105 13.21 -0.59 -15.82
CA VAL A 105 13.05 -0.70 -14.37
C VAL A 105 11.70 -1.34 -14.05
N PHE A 106 11.65 -2.14 -13.00
CA PHE A 106 10.38 -2.49 -12.38
C PHE A 106 10.48 -2.51 -10.85
N VAL A 107 9.35 -2.26 -10.20
CA VAL A 107 9.27 -2.17 -8.73
C VAL A 107 8.20 -3.14 -8.21
N ILE A 108 8.58 -3.95 -7.24
CA ILE A 108 7.65 -4.83 -6.52
C ILE A 108 7.47 -4.30 -5.10
N GLU A 109 6.22 -4.02 -4.72
CA GLU A 109 5.85 -3.74 -3.33
C GLU A 109 5.21 -4.97 -2.71
N ASN A 110 5.54 -5.26 -1.45
CA ASN A 110 4.89 -6.33 -0.70
C ASN A 110 4.94 -6.10 0.81
N VAL A 111 4.33 -7.01 1.56
CA VAL A 111 4.40 -6.97 3.02
C VAL A 111 5.82 -7.28 3.51
N LYS A 112 6.27 -6.59 4.58
CA LYS A 112 7.59 -6.81 5.20
C LYS A 112 7.91 -8.28 5.46
N ALA A 113 6.91 -9.05 5.89
CA ALA A 113 7.06 -10.46 6.22
C ALA A 113 7.62 -11.30 5.06
N LEU A 114 7.46 -10.88 3.81
CA LEU A 114 8.02 -11.55 2.64
C LEU A 114 9.55 -11.75 2.76
N LEU A 115 10.26 -10.79 3.34
CA LEU A 115 11.72 -10.86 3.45
C LEU A 115 12.22 -11.85 4.51
N SER A 116 11.42 -12.13 5.54
CA SER A 116 11.79 -12.99 6.67
C SER A 116 11.09 -14.35 6.69
N THR A 117 9.98 -14.49 5.99
CA THR A 117 9.21 -15.73 5.97
C THR A 117 10.05 -16.88 5.42
N SER A 118 9.96 -18.03 6.08
CA SER A 118 10.75 -19.23 5.74
C SER A 118 12.26 -18.98 5.70
N ALA A 119 12.78 -18.23 6.70
CA ALA A 119 14.18 -17.83 6.78
C ALA A 119 14.71 -17.08 5.55
N GLY A 120 13.83 -16.29 4.89
CA GLY A 120 14.19 -15.50 3.72
C GLY A 120 14.16 -16.27 2.38
N TRP A 121 13.81 -17.53 2.40
CA TRP A 121 13.82 -18.36 1.19
C TRP A 121 13.00 -17.76 0.03
N PHE A 122 11.82 -17.18 0.29
CA PHE A 122 11.01 -16.55 -0.75
C PHE A 122 11.68 -15.32 -1.37
N LYS A 123 12.28 -14.49 -0.54
CA LYS A 123 13.10 -13.36 -0.99
C LYS A 123 14.19 -13.86 -1.94
N ASP A 124 14.89 -14.94 -1.56
CA ASP A 124 15.99 -15.50 -2.36
C ASP A 124 15.48 -16.06 -3.70
N GLN A 125 14.28 -16.66 -3.74
CA GLN A 125 13.66 -17.11 -5.00
C GLN A 125 13.32 -15.93 -5.93
N ILE A 126 12.81 -14.84 -5.38
CA ILE A 126 12.52 -13.62 -6.16
C ILE A 126 13.82 -13.06 -6.74
N ILE A 127 14.85 -12.89 -5.90
CA ILE A 127 16.15 -12.37 -6.34
C ILE A 127 16.73 -13.25 -7.44
N LYS A 128 16.75 -14.57 -7.23
CA LYS A 128 17.25 -15.54 -8.20
C LYS A 128 16.54 -15.37 -9.56
N LYS A 129 15.21 -15.43 -9.57
CA LYS A 129 14.44 -15.35 -10.82
C LYS A 129 14.66 -14.02 -11.53
N VAL A 130 14.66 -12.90 -10.79
CA VAL A 130 14.87 -11.57 -11.36
C VAL A 130 16.29 -11.41 -11.92
N THR A 131 17.29 -11.97 -11.24
CA THR A 131 18.68 -11.95 -11.71
C THR A 131 18.85 -12.83 -12.96
N GLU A 132 18.19 -13.99 -13.03
CA GLU A 132 18.16 -14.86 -14.23
C GLU A 132 17.51 -14.14 -15.43
N MET A 133 16.59 -13.18 -15.18
CA MET A 133 16.00 -12.33 -16.23
C MET A 133 16.93 -11.17 -16.65
N GLY A 134 18.12 -11.06 -16.07
CA GLY A 134 19.13 -10.05 -16.41
C GLY A 134 18.98 -8.71 -15.69
N TYR A 135 18.31 -8.67 -14.54
CA TYR A 135 18.14 -7.45 -13.76
C TYR A 135 19.02 -7.43 -12.51
N HIS A 136 19.57 -6.27 -12.18
CA HIS A 136 20.09 -5.96 -10.86
C HIS A 136 18.94 -5.79 -9.88
N VAL A 137 19.10 -6.24 -8.63
CA VAL A 137 18.04 -6.21 -7.62
C VAL A 137 18.54 -5.53 -6.35
N GLU A 138 17.92 -4.42 -5.99
CA GLU A 138 18.04 -3.81 -4.66
C GLU A 138 16.73 -4.02 -3.91
N TYR A 139 16.81 -4.37 -2.63
CA TYR A 139 15.63 -4.61 -1.83
C TYR A 139 15.82 -4.24 -0.36
N GLY A 140 14.73 -3.95 0.30
CA GLY A 140 14.74 -3.65 1.73
C GLY A 140 13.35 -3.35 2.26
N VAL A 141 13.30 -2.94 3.52
CA VAL A 141 12.08 -2.49 4.17
C VAL A 141 12.09 -0.97 4.24
N LEU A 142 11.07 -0.34 3.67
CA LEU A 142 10.82 1.08 3.85
C LEU A 142 9.68 1.26 4.87
N THR A 143 9.84 2.25 5.74
CA THR A 143 8.83 2.65 6.73
C THR A 143 8.23 3.98 6.30
N ALA A 144 6.92 4.05 6.16
CA ALA A 144 6.25 5.24 5.64
C ALA A 144 6.51 6.50 6.49
N SER A 145 6.68 6.36 7.81
CA SER A 145 7.03 7.48 8.70
C SER A 145 8.37 8.13 8.38
N ASP A 146 9.32 7.38 7.84
CA ASP A 146 10.64 7.87 7.48
C ASP A 146 10.59 8.82 6.25
N PHE A 147 9.43 8.87 5.60
CA PHE A 147 9.12 9.70 4.44
C PHE A 147 8.00 10.73 4.70
N GLY A 148 7.73 11.06 5.96
CA GLY A 148 6.76 12.10 6.34
C GLY A 148 5.29 11.66 6.32
N VAL A 149 5.01 10.35 6.18
CA VAL A 149 3.64 9.82 6.31
C VAL A 149 3.35 9.53 7.80
N PRO A 150 2.21 10.00 8.37
CA PRO A 150 1.87 9.77 9.78
C PRO A 150 1.41 8.32 10.02
N GLN A 151 2.21 7.35 9.59
CA GLN A 151 1.91 5.93 9.70
C GLN A 151 3.20 5.11 9.76
N ALA A 152 3.37 4.27 10.79
CA ALA A 152 4.48 3.33 10.92
C ALA A 152 4.31 2.08 10.02
N ARG A 153 3.84 2.28 8.77
CA ARG A 153 3.62 1.21 7.79
C ARG A 153 4.92 0.76 7.17
N GLN A 154 5.25 -0.51 7.33
CA GLN A 154 6.44 -1.11 6.75
C GLN A 154 6.11 -1.94 5.52
N ARG A 155 6.91 -1.78 4.46
CA ARG A 155 6.77 -2.53 3.20
C ARG A 155 8.12 -3.01 2.70
N ALA A 156 8.13 -4.23 2.20
CA ALA A 156 9.23 -4.71 1.39
C ALA A 156 9.14 -4.09 0.01
N ILE A 157 10.22 -3.48 -0.45
CA ILE A 157 10.35 -2.92 -1.77
C ILE A 157 11.51 -3.60 -2.48
N PHE A 158 11.30 -4.01 -3.72
CA PHE A 158 12.35 -4.46 -4.63
C PHE A 158 12.40 -3.49 -5.81
N ILE A 159 13.56 -2.91 -6.07
CA ILE A 159 13.85 -2.11 -7.26
C ILE A 159 14.72 -2.96 -8.16
N CYS A 160 14.23 -3.24 -9.35
CA CYS A 160 14.89 -4.09 -10.32
C CYS A 160 15.18 -3.29 -11.58
N SER A 161 16.44 -3.28 -12.03
CA SER A 161 16.90 -2.44 -13.15
C SER A 161 17.89 -3.17 -14.04
N LYS A 162 17.89 -2.88 -15.35
CA LYS A 162 18.75 -3.57 -16.33
C LYS A 162 20.21 -3.08 -16.29
N ASP A 163 20.41 -1.78 -16.36
CA ASP A 163 21.74 -1.24 -16.66
C ASP A 163 22.65 -1.16 -15.45
N LYS A 164 22.10 -0.79 -14.29
CA LYS A 164 22.85 -0.60 -13.05
C LYS A 164 21.96 -0.77 -11.84
N SER A 165 22.55 -1.14 -10.71
CA SER A 165 21.85 -1.15 -9.43
C SER A 165 21.32 0.24 -9.07
N ILE A 166 20.05 0.34 -8.66
CA ILE A 166 19.40 1.56 -8.19
C ILE A 166 19.14 1.39 -6.70
N PRO A 167 19.82 2.13 -5.83
CA PRO A 167 19.65 1.98 -4.39
C PRO A 167 18.25 2.36 -3.93
N LEU A 168 17.83 1.78 -2.80
CA LEU A 168 16.62 2.22 -2.12
C LEU A 168 16.76 3.67 -1.65
N PRO A 169 15.67 4.45 -1.62
CA PRO A 169 15.71 5.83 -1.14
C PRO A 169 16.08 5.88 0.35
N ALA A 170 16.92 6.83 0.71
CA ALA A 170 17.18 7.17 2.10
C ALA A 170 15.97 7.87 2.74
N ALA A 171 15.82 7.74 4.05
CA ALA A 171 14.81 8.49 4.81
C ALA A 171 14.93 10.01 4.52
N THR A 172 13.79 10.65 4.33
CA THR A 172 13.70 12.10 4.05
C THR A 172 13.14 12.90 5.21
N CYS A 173 12.70 12.21 6.28
CA CYS A 173 12.07 12.82 7.45
C CYS A 173 12.82 12.38 8.70
N GLU A 174 13.50 13.31 9.37
CA GLU A 174 14.20 13.06 10.64
C GLU A 174 13.24 12.92 11.82
N THR A 175 12.16 13.71 11.81
CA THR A 175 11.14 13.70 12.86
C THR A 175 9.82 13.20 12.28
N PRO A 176 9.30 12.08 12.75
CA PRO A 176 8.03 11.53 12.24
C PRO A 176 6.87 12.50 12.47
N VAL A 177 6.00 12.62 11.47
CA VAL A 177 4.71 13.32 11.62
C VAL A 177 3.83 12.53 12.58
N THR A 178 3.37 13.17 13.64
CA THR A 178 2.54 12.54 14.66
C THR A 178 1.08 12.44 14.23
N VAL A 179 0.29 11.64 14.95
CA VAL A 179 -1.18 11.60 14.75
C VAL A 179 -1.79 12.98 15.02
N ARG A 180 -1.29 13.70 16.02
CA ARG A 180 -1.71 15.06 16.32
C ARG A 180 -1.45 16.01 15.15
N ASP A 181 -0.25 15.97 14.58
CA ASP A 181 0.08 16.80 13.41
C ASP A 181 -0.81 16.48 12.21
N ALA A 182 -1.29 15.24 12.11
CA ALA A 182 -2.07 14.79 10.97
C ALA A 182 -3.56 15.15 11.06
N ILE A 183 -4.18 15.00 12.23
CA ILE A 183 -5.66 15.03 12.35
C ILE A 183 -6.20 15.87 13.51
N TYR A 184 -5.37 16.63 14.23
CA TYR A 184 -5.85 17.42 15.39
C TYR A 184 -6.85 18.53 15.03
N ASP A 185 -6.84 18.95 13.78
CA ASP A 185 -7.76 19.93 13.20
C ASP A 185 -9.12 19.35 12.74
N LEU A 186 -9.31 18.05 12.87
CA LEU A 186 -10.58 17.41 12.56
C LEU A 186 -11.50 17.36 13.77
N ALA A 187 -12.81 17.40 13.54
CA ALA A 187 -13.80 17.28 14.61
C ALA A 187 -13.66 15.97 15.37
N TYR A 188 -13.76 15.98 16.69
CA TYR A 188 -13.93 14.78 17.48
C TYR A 188 -15.31 14.19 17.22
N LEU A 189 -15.36 12.88 16.97
CA LEU A 189 -16.58 12.15 16.66
C LEU A 189 -16.80 11.04 17.69
N ASN A 190 -18.01 10.98 18.20
CA ASN A 190 -18.49 9.79 18.90
C ASN A 190 -18.91 8.71 17.89
N SER A 191 -19.23 7.52 18.40
CA SER A 191 -19.73 6.42 17.57
C SER A 191 -20.95 6.84 16.76
N GLY A 192 -20.90 6.71 15.44
CA GLY A 192 -21.98 7.03 14.51
C GLY A 192 -22.10 8.50 14.11
N GLU A 193 -21.30 9.40 14.70
CA GLU A 193 -21.31 10.83 14.35
C GLU A 193 -20.52 11.12 13.06
N GLY A 194 -20.67 12.35 12.58
CA GLY A 194 -20.03 12.87 11.38
C GLY A 194 -20.83 12.62 10.11
N GLU A 195 -20.40 13.29 9.04
CA GLU A 195 -21.08 13.24 7.74
C GLU A 195 -20.10 12.87 6.62
N PHE A 196 -20.68 12.48 5.48
CA PHE A 196 -19.87 12.17 4.28
C PHE A 196 -19.16 13.43 3.75
N GLU A 197 -19.83 14.58 3.81
CA GLU A 197 -19.32 15.88 3.43
C GLU A 197 -19.68 16.90 4.51
N GLN A 198 -18.71 17.64 5.02
CA GLN A 198 -18.91 18.65 6.06
C GLN A 198 -17.85 19.74 5.97
N ASP A 199 -18.09 20.87 6.66
CA ASP A 199 -17.11 21.93 6.75
C ASP A 199 -15.99 21.57 7.76
N TYR A 200 -14.81 22.15 7.55
CA TYR A 200 -13.79 22.19 8.58
C TYR A 200 -14.25 23.14 9.70
N ILE A 201 -14.11 22.70 10.94
CA ILE A 201 -14.56 23.49 12.11
C ILE A 201 -13.39 24.19 12.82
N THR A 202 -12.15 23.86 12.48
CA THR A 202 -10.94 24.46 13.07
C THR A 202 -9.93 24.76 11.97
N GLU A 203 -9.06 25.73 12.24
CA GLU A 203 -7.92 26.03 11.36
C GLU A 203 -6.80 24.97 11.52
N PRO A 204 -6.04 24.72 10.44
CA PRO A 204 -4.91 23.79 10.49
C PRO A 204 -3.82 24.34 11.40
N SER A 205 -3.35 23.52 12.35
CA SER A 205 -2.33 23.87 13.34
C SER A 205 -0.93 23.36 12.99
N SER A 206 -0.80 22.47 12.00
CA SER A 206 0.49 21.92 11.53
C SER A 206 0.71 22.15 10.05
N GLU A 207 1.95 22.07 9.61
CA GLU A 207 2.29 22.14 8.18
C GLU A 207 1.71 20.96 7.42
N TYR A 208 1.64 19.77 8.02
CA TYR A 208 1.00 18.60 7.41
C TYR A 208 -0.49 18.85 7.14
N GLN A 209 -1.22 19.38 8.12
CA GLN A 209 -2.65 19.73 7.97
C GLN A 209 -2.85 20.78 6.86
N LYS A 210 -2.03 21.83 6.82
CA LYS A 210 -2.06 22.85 5.77
C LYS A 210 -1.83 22.22 4.39
N GLN A 211 -0.88 21.31 4.28
CA GLN A 211 -0.59 20.60 3.04
C GLN A 211 -1.76 19.72 2.60
N MET A 212 -2.36 18.96 3.51
CA MET A 212 -3.49 18.08 3.22
C MET A 212 -4.76 18.84 2.81
N ARG A 213 -4.92 20.09 3.30
CA ARG A 213 -6.05 20.94 2.94
C ARG A 213 -5.87 21.71 1.61
N ARG A 214 -4.71 21.63 0.97
CA ARG A 214 -4.49 22.33 -0.31
C ARG A 214 -5.51 21.87 -1.35
N GLY A 215 -6.31 22.84 -1.87
CA GLY A 215 -7.34 22.58 -2.86
C GLY A 215 -8.61 21.95 -2.33
N SER A 216 -8.69 21.61 -1.03
CA SER A 216 -9.90 21.07 -0.41
C SER A 216 -10.63 22.15 0.38
N LYS A 217 -11.91 22.39 0.01
CA LYS A 217 -12.80 23.33 0.71
C LYS A 217 -13.69 22.63 1.74
N LYS A 218 -13.78 21.31 1.67
CA LYS A 218 -14.66 20.48 2.49
C LYS A 218 -13.89 19.27 3.04
N LEU A 219 -14.35 18.78 4.16
CA LEU A 219 -13.91 17.51 4.75
C LEU A 219 -14.84 16.39 4.29
N TYR A 220 -14.27 15.33 3.71
CA TYR A 220 -15.02 14.19 3.18
C TYR A 220 -14.72 12.92 3.99
N ASN A 221 -15.73 12.03 4.06
CA ASN A 221 -15.62 10.72 4.71
C ASN A 221 -15.25 10.77 6.20
N HIS A 222 -15.43 11.92 6.86
CA HIS A 222 -15.17 12.05 8.29
C HIS A 222 -16.43 11.65 9.08
N LYS A 223 -16.71 10.36 9.07
CA LYS A 223 -17.87 9.73 9.71
C LYS A 223 -17.43 8.51 10.51
N ALA A 224 -17.78 8.49 11.78
CA ALA A 224 -17.49 7.38 12.66
C ALA A 224 -18.42 6.19 12.38
N SER A 225 -17.88 4.98 12.45
CA SER A 225 -18.68 3.76 12.42
C SER A 225 -19.55 3.64 13.66
N ASN A 226 -20.73 3.03 13.51
CA ASN A 226 -21.57 2.66 14.66
C ASN A 226 -20.94 1.47 15.39
N HIS A 227 -20.65 1.65 16.65
CA HIS A 227 -20.12 0.60 17.52
C HIS A 227 -21.16 0.18 18.57
N ALA A 228 -21.23 -1.10 18.87
CA ALA A 228 -22.03 -1.59 19.98
C ALA A 228 -21.53 -1.02 21.31
N ALA A 229 -22.42 -0.79 22.28
CA ALA A 229 -22.08 -0.21 23.59
C ALA A 229 -20.94 -0.96 24.31
N ILE A 230 -20.89 -2.28 24.17
CA ILE A 230 -19.79 -3.09 24.73
C ILE A 230 -18.43 -2.77 24.10
N ALA A 231 -18.39 -2.44 22.81
CA ALA A 231 -17.16 -2.06 22.12
C ALA A 231 -16.68 -0.69 22.60
N ILE A 232 -17.60 0.27 22.75
CA ILE A 232 -17.31 1.60 23.28
C ILE A 232 -16.73 1.46 24.71
N LYS A 233 -17.40 0.71 25.57
CA LYS A 233 -16.94 0.46 26.95
C LYS A 233 -15.53 -0.14 26.99
N LYS A 234 -15.22 -1.09 26.10
CA LYS A 234 -13.87 -1.67 26.01
C LYS A 234 -12.84 -0.63 25.59
N LEU A 235 -13.15 0.22 24.59
CA LEU A 235 -12.24 1.28 24.14
C LEU A 235 -11.96 2.32 25.23
N GLU A 236 -12.98 2.66 26.04
CA GLU A 236 -12.83 3.60 27.16
C GLU A 236 -11.87 3.07 28.24
N MET A 237 -11.82 1.75 28.45
CA MET A 237 -10.96 1.10 29.43
C MET A 237 -9.49 1.00 28.98
N ILE A 238 -9.19 1.15 27.69
CA ILE A 238 -7.82 1.06 27.15
C ILE A 238 -7.16 2.44 27.23
N PRO A 239 -6.04 2.59 27.98
CA PRO A 239 -5.30 3.83 28.00
C PRO A 239 -4.71 4.22 26.63
N PRO A 240 -4.37 5.49 26.38
CA PRO A 240 -3.58 5.88 25.21
C PRO A 240 -2.31 5.03 25.07
N GLU A 241 -1.91 4.72 23.84
CA GLU A 241 -0.73 3.89 23.48
C GLU A 241 -0.80 2.42 23.89
N CYS A 242 -1.89 1.99 24.54
CA CYS A 242 -2.10 0.64 25.02
C CYS A 242 -3.08 -0.14 24.13
N GLY A 243 -3.14 -1.44 24.31
CA GLY A 243 -4.04 -2.35 23.61
C GLY A 243 -4.90 -3.18 24.56
N LYS A 244 -5.44 -4.25 24.02
CA LYS A 244 -6.37 -5.16 24.73
C LYS A 244 -5.80 -5.83 25.97
N GLU A 245 -4.50 -5.82 26.15
CA GLU A 245 -3.80 -6.32 27.36
C GLU A 245 -4.23 -5.58 28.63
N HIS A 246 -4.84 -4.39 28.50
CA HIS A 246 -5.40 -3.62 29.59
C HIS A 246 -6.89 -3.90 29.86
N LEU A 247 -7.50 -4.79 29.07
CA LEU A 247 -8.88 -5.19 29.31
C LEU A 247 -8.95 -6.31 30.37
N PRO A 248 -9.99 -6.30 31.22
CA PRO A 248 -10.30 -7.45 32.08
C PRO A 248 -10.43 -8.74 31.29
N SER A 249 -10.01 -9.86 31.87
CA SER A 249 -9.95 -11.16 31.18
C SER A 249 -11.29 -11.62 30.61
N ASP A 250 -12.39 -11.31 31.28
CA ASP A 250 -13.77 -11.60 30.86
C ASP A 250 -14.21 -10.73 29.65
N MET A 251 -13.52 -9.64 29.38
CA MET A 251 -13.79 -8.73 28.26
C MET A 251 -12.89 -8.93 27.05
N VAL A 252 -11.79 -9.66 27.16
CA VAL A 252 -10.84 -9.88 26.04
C VAL A 252 -11.47 -10.67 24.90
N GLY A 253 -12.38 -11.64 25.19
CA GLY A 253 -13.02 -12.50 24.20
C GLY A 253 -12.05 -13.45 23.49
N ASN A 254 -12.58 -14.25 22.54
CA ASN A 254 -11.80 -15.27 21.81
C ASN A 254 -10.88 -14.74 20.69
N GLN A 255 -10.83 -13.44 20.45
CA GLN A 255 -10.00 -12.85 19.39
C GLN A 255 -8.56 -12.64 19.87
N GLN A 256 -7.79 -13.72 19.94
CA GLN A 256 -6.41 -13.71 20.43
C GLN A 256 -5.42 -12.91 19.55
N PHE A 257 -5.76 -12.60 18.31
CA PHE A 257 -4.79 -12.09 17.31
C PHE A 257 -5.15 -10.76 16.64
N SER A 258 -6.23 -10.08 17.04
CA SER A 258 -6.54 -8.80 16.40
C SER A 258 -5.85 -7.64 17.13
N GLY A 259 -4.94 -6.94 16.45
CA GLY A 259 -4.44 -5.63 16.86
C GLY A 259 -5.50 -4.51 16.82
N THR A 260 -6.78 -4.89 16.80
CA THR A 260 -7.93 -4.02 16.55
C THR A 260 -8.28 -3.13 17.75
N TRP A 261 -7.77 -3.45 18.93
CA TRP A 261 -8.08 -2.75 20.18
C TRP A 261 -6.87 -1.96 20.69
N GLY A 262 -6.24 -1.19 19.84
CA GLY A 262 -5.17 -0.29 20.22
C GLY A 262 -5.60 1.17 20.21
N ARG A 263 -5.10 1.98 21.12
CA ARG A 263 -5.25 3.44 21.10
C ARG A 263 -3.98 4.08 20.56
N LEU A 264 -4.15 5.06 19.68
CA LEU A 264 -3.05 5.78 19.07
C LEU A 264 -2.28 6.63 20.09
N LYS A 265 -1.02 6.84 19.83
CA LYS A 265 -0.19 7.85 20.47
C LYS A 265 -0.44 9.20 19.80
N TRP A 266 -0.71 10.22 20.63
CA TRP A 266 -0.87 11.59 20.14
C TRP A 266 0.48 12.26 19.86
#